data_1c0e2af135eeb0129e18fc4d87d1f209
#
_entry.id   1c0e2af135eeb0129e18fc4d87d1f209
#
_cell.length_a   1.000
_cell.length_b   1.000
_cell.length_c   1.000
_cell.angle_alpha   90.00
_cell.angle_beta   90.00
_cell.angle_gamma   90.00
#
_symmetry.space_group_name_H-M   'P 1'
#
loop_
_entity.id
_entity.type
_entity.pdbx_description
1 polymer ?
#
loop_
_entity_poly.entity_id
_entity_poly.type
_entity_poly.pdbx_seq_one_letter_code
_entity_poly.pdbx_strand_id
1 'polypeptide(L)' 'MSNEYKEWINDKVVDTLFDANVIDRIEEICSTPYSTRKYVHGWKNGQKVVFMVWLNDEGEWVFEHRETEK' A
#
# COMPACT_ATOMS: atom_id res chain seq x y z
N MET A 1 -0.13 -19.78 -9.65
CA MET A 1 -1.31 -19.66 -9.10
C MET A 1 -1.37 -18.57 -8.12
N SER A 2 -1.08 -18.81 -6.88
CA SER A 2 -1.23 -17.80 -5.89
C SER A 2 -0.26 -16.64 -6.07
N ASN A 3 0.87 -16.87 -6.71
CA ASN A 3 1.82 -15.78 -6.93
C ASN A 3 1.28 -14.72 -7.86
N GLU A 4 0.60 -15.14 -8.93
CA GLU A 4 0.03 -14.18 -9.86
C GLU A 4 -1.03 -13.33 -9.19
N TYR A 5 -1.83 -13.94 -8.33
CA TYR A 5 -2.87 -13.22 -7.63
C TYR A 5 -2.26 -12.18 -6.68
N LYS A 6 -1.22 -12.58 -5.95
CA LYS A 6 -0.57 -11.65 -5.02
C LYS A 6 0.08 -10.49 -5.75
N GLU A 7 0.71 -10.77 -6.88
CA GLU A 7 1.34 -9.72 -7.65
C GLU A 7 0.33 -8.72 -8.16
N TRP A 8 -0.83 -9.19 -8.58
CA TRP A 8 -1.87 -8.30 -9.07
C TRP A 8 -2.31 -7.33 -7.97
N ILE A 9 -2.52 -7.83 -6.76
CA ILE A 9 -2.95 -6.99 -5.66
C ILE A 9 -1.88 -5.98 -5.32
N ASN A 10 -0.62 -6.42 -5.27
CA ASN A 10 0.47 -5.50 -4.96
C ASN A 10 0.61 -4.43 -6.01
N ASP A 11 0.41 -4.76 -7.29
CA ASP A 11 0.46 -3.77 -8.35
C ASP A 11 -0.59 -2.70 -8.15
N LYS A 12 -1.80 -3.10 -7.77
CA LYS A 12 -2.86 -2.13 -7.53
C LYS A 12 -2.55 -1.22 -6.35
N VAL A 13 -1.98 -1.79 -5.30
CA VAL A 13 -1.59 -1.01 -4.13
C VAL A 13 -0.52 0.02 -4.50
N VAL A 14 0.49 -0.42 -5.25
CA VAL A 14 1.56 0.47 -5.69
C VAL A 14 1.01 1.58 -6.56
N ASP A 15 0.18 1.23 -7.53
CA ASP A 15 -0.39 2.22 -8.44
C ASP A 15 -1.21 3.26 -7.69
N THR A 16 -1.98 2.81 -6.70
CA THR A 16 -2.82 3.72 -5.93
C THR A 16 -1.96 4.80 -5.27
N LEU A 17 -0.85 4.40 -4.66
CA LEU A 17 -0.01 5.35 -3.94
C LEU A 17 0.77 6.26 -4.88
N PHE A 18 1.30 5.71 -5.98
CA PHE A 18 2.06 6.53 -6.91
C PHE A 18 1.15 7.48 -7.69
N ASP A 19 -0.05 7.05 -8.04
CA ASP A 19 -0.99 7.93 -8.73
C ASP A 19 -1.39 9.11 -7.84
N ALA A 20 -1.47 8.88 -6.54
CA ALA A 20 -1.82 9.95 -5.60
C ALA A 20 -0.63 10.84 -5.26
N ASN A 21 0.56 10.47 -5.72
CA ASN A 21 1.79 11.24 -5.50
C ASN A 21 2.09 11.42 -4.02
N VAL A 22 1.85 10.38 -3.23
CA VAL A 22 2.07 10.45 -1.78
C VAL A 22 3.30 9.64 -1.37
N ILE A 23 3.96 8.99 -2.31
CA ILE A 23 5.13 8.17 -2.00
C ILE A 23 6.09 8.24 -3.19
N ASP A 24 7.37 8.29 -2.90
CA ASP A 24 8.41 8.33 -3.94
C ASP A 24 9.01 6.96 -4.19
N ARG A 25 9.12 6.16 -3.14
CA ARG A 25 9.79 4.88 -3.21
C ARG A 25 9.18 3.96 -2.18
N ILE A 26 8.97 2.72 -2.56
CA ILE A 26 8.41 1.71 -1.67
C ILE A 26 9.54 0.79 -1.21
N GLU A 27 9.60 0.59 0.10
CA GLU A 27 10.60 -0.28 0.69
C GLU A 27 10.04 -1.66 0.97
N GLU A 28 8.80 -1.73 1.46
CA GLU A 28 8.23 -3.00 1.87
C GLU A 28 6.72 -2.92 1.85
N ILE A 29 6.07 -4.02 1.47
CA ILE A 29 4.62 -4.15 1.53
C ILE A 29 4.30 -5.32 2.45
N CYS A 30 3.55 -5.04 3.52
CA CYS A 30 3.17 -6.05 4.48
C CYS A 30 1.70 -6.40 4.32
N SER A 31 1.39 -7.67 4.33
CA SER A 31 0.03 -8.16 4.16
C SER A 31 -0.56 -8.58 5.50
N THR A 32 -1.89 -8.47 5.61
CA THR A 32 -2.58 -9.02 6.76
C THR A 32 -3.27 -10.30 6.33
N PRO A 33 -3.37 -11.30 7.23
CA PRO A 33 -3.80 -12.65 6.82
C PRO A 33 -5.22 -12.78 6.31
N TYR A 34 -6.13 -12.00 6.80
CA TYR A 34 -7.56 -12.21 6.48
C TYR A 34 -8.22 -11.01 5.86
N SER A 35 -7.44 -10.23 5.10
CA SER A 35 -7.96 -8.97 4.62
C SER A 35 -7.21 -8.55 3.36
N THR A 36 -7.84 -7.68 2.55
CA THR A 36 -7.13 -7.06 1.43
C THR A 36 -6.23 -5.93 1.89
N ARG A 37 -6.25 -5.64 3.18
CA ARG A 37 -5.50 -4.53 3.74
C ARG A 37 -4.01 -4.78 3.67
N LYS A 38 -3.28 -3.78 3.20
CA LYS A 38 -1.83 -3.85 3.10
C LYS A 38 -1.22 -2.65 3.79
N TYR A 39 -0.07 -2.85 4.41
CA TYR A 39 0.69 -1.76 4.98
C TYR A 39 1.93 -1.54 4.12
N VAL A 40 2.10 -0.33 3.63
CA VAL A 40 3.18 -0.01 2.71
C VAL A 40 4.15 0.93 3.41
N HIS A 41 5.41 0.52 3.48
CA HIS A 41 6.48 1.32 4.05
C HIS A 41 7.33 1.88 2.93
N GLY A 42 7.58 3.16 2.96
CA GLY A 42 8.35 3.79 1.90
C GLY A 42 8.84 5.16 2.30
N TRP A 43 9.11 5.98 1.29
CA TRP A 43 9.74 7.27 1.48
C TRP A 43 9.08 8.32 0.63
N LYS A 44 8.97 9.52 1.17
CA LYS A 44 8.46 10.68 0.47
C LYS A 44 9.27 11.89 0.86
N ASN A 45 9.95 12.52 -0.11
CA ASN A 45 10.78 13.70 0.12
C ASN A 45 11.82 13.45 1.21
N GLY A 46 12.40 12.26 1.21
CA GLY A 46 13.44 11.91 2.16
C GLY A 46 12.94 11.51 3.53
N GLN A 47 11.64 11.44 3.73
CA GLN A 47 11.05 11.05 5.00
C GLN A 47 10.36 9.71 4.89
N LYS A 48 10.46 8.91 5.93
CA LYS A 48 9.80 7.62 5.95
C LYS A 48 8.30 7.80 6.16
N VAL A 49 7.54 7.08 5.36
CA VAL A 49 6.07 7.14 5.43
C VAL A 49 5.51 5.73 5.47
N VAL A 50 4.34 5.60 6.07
CA VAL A 50 3.64 4.34 6.14
C VAL A 50 2.19 4.60 5.75
N PHE A 51 1.68 3.80 4.83
CA PHE A 51 0.30 3.89 4.38
C PHE A 51 -0.41 2.57 4.57
N MET A 52 -1.68 2.64 4.90
CA MET A 52 -2.56 1.48 4.88
C MET A 52 -3.42 1.60 3.64
N VAL A 53 -3.42 0.56 2.81
CA VAL A 53 -4.17 0.55 1.55
C VAL A 53 -5.11 -0.64 1.57
N TRP A 54 -6.35 -0.42 1.16
CA TRP A 54 -7.31 -1.51 1.15
C TRP A 54 -8.35 -1.28 0.06
N LEU A 55 -9.08 -2.36 -0.22
CA LEU A 55 -10.17 -2.34 -1.20
C LEU A 55 -11.48 -2.16 -0.42
N ASN A 56 -12.20 -1.08 -0.72
CA ASN A 56 -13.42 -0.80 0.02
C ASN A 56 -14.60 -1.58 -0.54
N ASP A 57 -15.77 -1.38 0.06
CA ASP A 57 -16.96 -2.13 -0.32
C ASP A 57 -17.44 -1.80 -1.73
N GLU A 58 -17.04 -0.65 -2.24
CA GLU A 58 -17.44 -0.23 -3.58
C GLU A 58 -16.47 -0.72 -4.64
N GLY A 59 -15.48 -1.49 -4.26
CA GLY A 59 -14.52 -2.01 -5.22
C GLY A 59 -13.42 -1.04 -5.58
N GLU A 60 -13.21 -0.03 -4.76
CA GLU A 60 -12.19 0.98 -5.01
C GLU A 60 -11.04 0.82 -4.04
N TRP A 61 -9.83 1.05 -4.53
CA TRP A 61 -8.64 1.04 -3.70
C TRP A 61 -8.49 2.39 -3.03
N VAL A 62 -8.40 2.38 -1.71
CA VAL A 62 -8.27 3.60 -0.92
C VAL A 62 -7.08 3.45 0.01
N PHE A 63 -6.60 4.58 0.54
CA PHE A 63 -5.44 4.54 1.41
C PHE A 63 -5.56 5.57 2.52
N GLU A 64 -4.79 5.34 3.58
CA GLU A 64 -4.76 6.23 4.72
C GLU A 64 -3.33 6.31 5.22
N HIS A 65 -2.85 7.53 5.49
CA HIS A 65 -1.51 7.72 6.03
C HIS A 65 -1.49 7.30 7.49
N ARG A 66 -0.49 6.51 7.85
CA ARG A 66 -0.28 6.05 9.21
C ARG A 66 1.00 6.66 9.73
N GLU A 67 0.98 7.11 10.97
CA GLU A 67 2.19 7.65 11.56
C GLU A 67 3.18 6.55 11.83
N THR A 68 4.45 6.86 11.57
CA THR A 68 5.51 5.94 11.86
C THR A 68 5.79 5.94 13.35
N GLU A 69 5.96 4.75 13.90
CA GLU A 69 6.35 4.62 15.30
C GLU A 69 7.74 5.19 15.50
N LYS A 70 7.92 5.80 16.62
CA LYS A 70 9.23 6.37 16.93
C LYS A 70 10.17 5.39 17.51
#